data_aec6ce2d1b7c39db77368f5c8755b40f
#
_entry.id   aec6ce2d1b7c39db77368f5c8755b40f
#
_cell.length_a   1.000
_cell.length_b   1.000
_cell.length_c   1.000
_cell.angle_alpha   90.00
_cell.angle_beta   90.00
_cell.angle_gamma   90.00
#
_symmetry.space_group_name_H-M   'P 1'
#
loop_
_entity.id
_entity.type
_entity.pdbx_description
1 polymer ?
#
loop_
_entity_poly.entity_id
_entity_poly.type
_entity_poly.pdbx_seq_one_letter_code
_entity_poly.pdbx_strand_id
1 'polypeptide(L)'
;MNATQSDSAPIGSPCVMVIFGASGDLTKRKLIPALINLKQEGLLSEQFAIVGFAFDQMNTESFRAMLDDEISKFEEHSVDPKLWQWFLDRIYYVQGDFKDPAAYLRLKDQIQEADKIHGTQGNLFHYLAVSFSFFSLIVQKLGEIGLTKEENGKWTRVIVEKPFGHDLSSAQQLNKELKQILTEKQIFRIDHYLGKETVQNLMVFRFANSMIEPLWNRTYIDHVQITAAESVGVEHRGGFYETAGALKDMVPNHLFQLLTLTAMEPPISFEADAVRDKQAEILHALQALTPEDVLQNAVRGQYGEGTEEGQKVPAYRNEPNVAPDSNTETFVALKLKIDNWRWADVPFYLRTGKRLAKRVTEIAIQFRRTPFMLFRKTPIKDPRTNRMVIHIQPDEGISWRFAAKVPGSVMKLGLVNMDFDYARDFGKSHSTGYERLLYDCMMGDATLFQRADMVEAGWAAIEPIIDVWKALPARGFPNYSSGSWGPKEAEDLMARDGRAWRRIGEEEEDAKTSATATENLKGPGTMTK
;
A
#
# COMPACT_ATOMS: atom_id res chain seq x y z
N MET A 1 21.16 -22.89 -27.73
CA MET A 1 20.58 -23.76 -26.68
C MET A 1 19.14 -23.35 -26.54
N ASN A 2 18.23 -24.22 -26.95
CA ASN A 2 16.79 -23.95 -26.95
C ASN A 2 16.26 -24.00 -25.51
N ALA A 3 15.88 -22.87 -24.97
CA ALA A 3 15.07 -22.79 -23.76
C ALA A 3 13.63 -22.44 -24.17
N THR A 4 12.89 -23.47 -24.59
CA THR A 4 11.43 -23.43 -24.61
C THR A 4 10.93 -24.19 -23.37
N GLN A 5 11.15 -23.65 -22.19
CA GLN A 5 10.27 -23.89 -21.07
C GLN A 5 9.21 -22.79 -21.12
N SER A 6 7.95 -23.19 -21.15
CA SER A 6 6.81 -22.27 -21.06
C SER A 6 6.92 -21.50 -19.73
N ASP A 7 7.18 -20.20 -19.81
CA ASP A 7 7.22 -19.26 -18.67
C ASP A 7 5.82 -18.97 -18.09
N SER A 8 4.90 -19.93 -18.12
CA SER A 8 3.60 -19.78 -17.46
C SER A 8 3.76 -20.04 -15.96
N ALA A 9 3.41 -19.04 -15.14
CA ALA A 9 3.33 -19.20 -13.70
C ALA A 9 2.43 -20.41 -13.34
N PRO A 10 2.71 -21.15 -12.26
CA PRO A 10 1.88 -22.30 -11.86
C PRO A 10 0.46 -21.86 -11.53
N ILE A 11 -0.52 -22.69 -11.87
CA ILE A 11 -1.93 -22.44 -11.55
C ILE A 11 -2.12 -22.48 -10.03
N GLY A 12 -2.90 -21.56 -9.47
CA GLY A 12 -3.23 -21.50 -8.05
C GLY A 12 -3.84 -22.81 -7.56
N SER A 13 -3.53 -23.19 -6.33
CA SER A 13 -3.99 -24.46 -5.75
C SER A 13 -5.52 -24.55 -5.69
N PRO A 14 -6.12 -25.72 -5.99
CA PRO A 14 -7.55 -25.96 -5.79
C PRO A 14 -8.00 -25.58 -4.38
N CYS A 15 -9.13 -24.86 -4.23
CA CYS A 15 -9.66 -24.51 -2.91
C CYS A 15 -11.10 -23.99 -2.93
N VAL A 16 -11.76 -24.02 -1.78
CA VAL A 16 -12.97 -23.24 -1.52
C VAL A 16 -12.54 -21.93 -0.86
N MET A 17 -12.85 -20.80 -1.49
CA MET A 17 -12.70 -19.48 -0.90
C MET A 17 -13.96 -19.10 -0.12
N VAL A 18 -13.84 -18.92 1.19
CA VAL A 18 -14.93 -18.47 2.06
C VAL A 18 -14.75 -16.99 2.34
N ILE A 19 -15.70 -16.17 1.95
CA ILE A 19 -15.67 -14.71 2.16
C ILE A 19 -16.62 -14.33 3.29
N PHE A 20 -16.08 -13.95 4.44
CA PHE A 20 -16.85 -13.38 5.55
C PHE A 20 -17.12 -11.90 5.28
N GLY A 21 -18.38 -11.49 5.35
CA GLY A 21 -18.82 -10.15 4.94
C GLY A 21 -18.99 -10.04 3.41
N ALA A 22 -19.43 -11.12 2.79
CA ALA A 22 -19.49 -11.27 1.34
C ALA A 22 -20.39 -10.25 0.62
N SER A 23 -21.38 -9.68 1.29
CA SER A 23 -22.28 -8.65 0.76
C SER A 23 -21.65 -7.25 0.70
N GLY A 24 -20.45 -7.07 1.29
CA GLY A 24 -19.77 -5.79 1.41
C GLY A 24 -19.10 -5.29 0.11
N ASP A 25 -18.76 -4.00 0.10
CA ASP A 25 -18.14 -3.32 -1.05
C ASP A 25 -16.80 -3.93 -1.48
N LEU A 26 -15.99 -4.43 -0.52
CA LEU A 26 -14.69 -5.03 -0.84
C LEU A 26 -14.85 -6.25 -1.74
N THR A 27 -15.82 -7.12 -1.42
CA THR A 27 -16.12 -8.30 -2.24
C THR A 27 -16.51 -7.91 -3.65
N LYS A 28 -17.46 -6.98 -3.79
CA LYS A 28 -18.00 -6.53 -5.08
C LYS A 28 -16.97 -5.81 -5.94
N ARG A 29 -16.22 -4.87 -5.35
CA ARG A 29 -15.38 -3.93 -6.08
C ARG A 29 -13.92 -4.37 -6.22
N LYS A 30 -13.48 -5.36 -5.43
CA LYS A 30 -12.07 -5.78 -5.41
C LYS A 30 -11.90 -7.28 -5.55
N LEU A 31 -12.51 -8.10 -4.68
CA LEU A 31 -12.22 -9.52 -4.65
C LEU A 31 -12.75 -10.26 -5.87
N ILE A 32 -14.01 -10.04 -6.25
CA ILE A 32 -14.59 -10.70 -7.43
C ILE A 32 -13.89 -10.25 -8.71
N PRO A 33 -13.66 -8.93 -8.96
CA PRO A 33 -12.85 -8.50 -10.11
C PRO A 33 -11.44 -9.10 -10.15
N ALA A 34 -10.74 -9.15 -9.01
CA ALA A 34 -9.42 -9.75 -8.95
C ALA A 34 -9.42 -11.26 -9.31
N LEU A 35 -10.43 -12.00 -8.84
CA LEU A 35 -10.58 -13.43 -9.20
C LEU A 35 -10.89 -13.60 -10.69
N ILE A 36 -11.69 -12.71 -11.29
CA ILE A 36 -11.97 -12.72 -12.73
C ILE A 36 -10.67 -12.51 -13.50
N ASN A 37 -9.85 -11.51 -13.12
CA ASN A 37 -8.55 -11.24 -13.74
C ASN A 37 -7.63 -12.47 -13.64
N LEU A 38 -7.50 -13.08 -12.46
CA LEU A 38 -6.72 -14.32 -12.27
C LEU A 38 -7.19 -15.46 -13.16
N LYS A 39 -8.49 -15.59 -13.38
CA LYS A 39 -9.02 -16.62 -14.28
C LYS A 39 -8.71 -16.33 -15.74
N GLN A 40 -8.80 -15.08 -16.17
CA GLN A 40 -8.43 -14.64 -17.51
C GLN A 40 -6.94 -14.87 -17.80
N GLU A 41 -6.10 -14.68 -16.81
CA GLU A 41 -4.65 -14.92 -16.88
C GLU A 41 -4.29 -16.42 -16.81
N GLY A 42 -5.27 -17.30 -16.58
CA GLY A 42 -5.05 -18.75 -16.45
C GLY A 42 -4.41 -19.16 -15.12
N LEU A 43 -4.41 -18.28 -14.12
CA LEU A 43 -3.81 -18.52 -12.81
C LEU A 43 -4.79 -19.07 -11.76
N LEU A 44 -6.10 -19.01 -11.99
CA LEU A 44 -7.12 -19.58 -11.11
C LEU A 44 -7.48 -21.01 -11.53
N SER A 45 -7.46 -21.96 -10.58
CA SER A 45 -7.79 -23.37 -10.82
C SER A 45 -9.22 -23.55 -11.35
N GLU A 46 -9.42 -24.57 -12.19
CA GLU A 46 -10.78 -25.06 -12.54
C GLU A 46 -11.50 -25.66 -11.31
N GLN A 47 -10.74 -26.20 -10.36
CA GLN A 47 -11.22 -26.78 -9.11
C GLN A 47 -11.28 -25.68 -8.01
N PHE A 48 -12.18 -24.72 -8.22
CA PHE A 48 -12.33 -23.54 -7.35
C PHE A 48 -13.81 -23.28 -7.08
N ALA A 49 -14.15 -22.84 -5.88
CA ALA A 49 -15.49 -22.37 -5.52
C ALA A 49 -15.44 -21.21 -4.52
N ILE A 50 -16.50 -20.43 -4.46
CA ILE A 50 -16.67 -19.30 -3.53
C ILE A 50 -17.90 -19.58 -2.66
N VAL A 51 -17.75 -19.44 -1.33
CA VAL A 51 -18.86 -19.45 -0.38
C VAL A 51 -18.91 -18.10 0.33
N GLY A 52 -19.89 -17.28 0.01
CA GLY A 52 -20.16 -16.03 0.72
C GLY A 52 -20.84 -16.33 2.06
N PHE A 53 -20.37 -15.68 3.15
CA PHE A 53 -21.00 -15.75 4.47
C PHE A 53 -21.21 -14.35 5.02
N ALA A 54 -22.46 -13.96 5.23
CA ALA A 54 -22.83 -12.66 5.80
C ALA A 54 -24.23 -12.72 6.46
N PHE A 55 -24.58 -11.65 7.19
CA PHE A 55 -25.84 -11.58 7.92
C PHE A 55 -27.03 -11.16 7.04
N ASP A 56 -26.79 -10.61 5.85
CA ASP A 56 -27.86 -10.17 4.95
C ASP A 56 -28.76 -11.33 4.55
N GLN A 57 -30.07 -11.07 4.57
CA GLN A 57 -31.07 -12.07 4.23
C GLN A 57 -31.09 -12.32 2.71
N MET A 58 -30.19 -13.16 2.26
CA MET A 58 -30.05 -13.60 0.87
C MET A 58 -29.91 -15.12 0.82
N ASN A 59 -30.21 -15.68 -0.34
CA ASN A 59 -29.86 -17.05 -0.74
C ASN A 59 -28.80 -17.00 -1.85
N THR A 60 -28.36 -18.13 -2.34
CA THR A 60 -27.37 -18.23 -3.41
C THR A 60 -27.82 -17.50 -4.68
N GLU A 61 -29.07 -17.62 -5.09
CA GLU A 61 -29.61 -16.98 -6.30
C GLU A 61 -29.62 -15.46 -6.18
N SER A 62 -30.11 -14.93 -5.06
CA SER A 62 -30.14 -13.47 -4.83
C SER A 62 -28.73 -12.89 -4.64
N PHE A 63 -27.78 -13.64 -4.07
CA PHE A 63 -26.40 -13.23 -3.96
C PHE A 63 -25.72 -13.18 -5.33
N ARG A 64 -25.95 -14.20 -6.20
CA ARG A 64 -25.47 -14.20 -7.59
C ARG A 64 -26.03 -13.02 -8.39
N ALA A 65 -27.35 -12.75 -8.25
CA ALA A 65 -27.99 -11.62 -8.92
C ALA A 65 -27.43 -10.26 -8.46
N MET A 66 -27.09 -10.12 -7.17
CA MET A 66 -26.44 -8.92 -6.64
C MET A 66 -25.04 -8.72 -7.25
N LEU A 67 -24.24 -9.78 -7.38
CA LEU A 67 -22.92 -9.71 -8.00
C LEU A 67 -23.02 -9.42 -9.50
N ASP A 68 -24.01 -9.99 -10.19
CA ASP A 68 -24.25 -9.76 -11.61
C ASP A 68 -24.57 -8.29 -11.90
N ASP A 69 -25.44 -7.69 -11.09
CA ASP A 69 -25.78 -6.25 -11.16
C ASP A 69 -24.53 -5.36 -10.91
N GLU A 70 -23.70 -5.71 -9.93
CA GLU A 70 -22.50 -4.94 -9.62
C GLU A 70 -21.41 -5.09 -10.71
N ILE A 71 -21.17 -6.29 -11.23
CA ILE A 71 -20.18 -6.52 -12.30
C ILE A 71 -20.60 -5.82 -13.60
N SER A 72 -21.90 -5.76 -13.91
CA SER A 72 -22.42 -5.06 -15.08
C SER A 72 -22.20 -3.54 -15.04
N LYS A 73 -22.01 -2.95 -13.85
CA LYS A 73 -21.73 -1.52 -13.65
C LYS A 73 -20.24 -1.16 -13.82
N PHE A 74 -19.34 -2.15 -13.85
CA PHE A 74 -17.94 -1.93 -14.11
C PHE A 74 -17.71 -1.71 -15.61
N GLU A 75 -17.87 -0.47 -16.07
CA GLU A 75 -17.84 -0.05 -17.48
C GLU A 75 -16.49 -0.23 -18.17
N GLU A 76 -15.39 -0.47 -17.43
CA GLU A 76 -14.07 -0.50 -18.05
C GLU A 76 -13.80 -1.74 -18.92
N HIS A 77 -14.44 -2.88 -18.66
CA HIS A 77 -14.27 -4.09 -19.50
C HIS A 77 -15.51 -5.00 -19.38
N SER A 78 -16.13 -5.31 -20.51
CA SER A 78 -17.16 -6.35 -20.57
C SER A 78 -16.52 -7.71 -20.23
N VAL A 79 -16.87 -8.29 -19.10
CA VAL A 79 -16.47 -9.65 -18.74
C VAL A 79 -17.07 -10.62 -19.77
N ASP A 80 -16.26 -11.56 -20.29
CA ASP A 80 -16.78 -12.60 -21.19
C ASP A 80 -17.96 -13.33 -20.52
N PRO A 81 -19.15 -13.37 -21.15
CA PRO A 81 -20.33 -14.03 -20.57
C PRO A 81 -20.11 -15.48 -20.16
N LYS A 82 -19.25 -16.22 -20.89
CA LYS A 82 -18.91 -17.62 -20.55
C LYS A 82 -18.05 -17.68 -19.30
N LEU A 83 -17.10 -16.77 -19.17
CA LEU A 83 -16.27 -16.66 -17.97
C LEU A 83 -17.12 -16.27 -16.77
N TRP A 84 -18.03 -15.30 -16.91
CA TRP A 84 -18.91 -14.91 -15.82
C TRP A 84 -19.85 -16.03 -15.41
N GLN A 85 -20.43 -16.76 -16.37
CA GLN A 85 -21.27 -17.93 -16.06
C GLN A 85 -20.47 -19.00 -15.30
N TRP A 86 -19.19 -19.21 -15.65
CA TRP A 86 -18.30 -20.13 -14.93
C TRP A 86 -18.17 -19.75 -13.45
N PHE A 87 -18.09 -18.45 -13.12
CA PHE A 87 -18.09 -17.97 -11.74
C PHE A 87 -19.45 -18.18 -11.07
N LEU A 88 -20.54 -17.79 -11.72
CA LEU A 88 -21.89 -17.92 -11.16
C LEU A 88 -22.20 -19.37 -10.75
N ASP A 89 -21.75 -20.35 -11.54
CA ASP A 89 -21.94 -21.79 -11.23
C ASP A 89 -21.17 -22.23 -9.97
N ARG A 90 -20.17 -21.46 -9.53
CA ARG A 90 -19.26 -21.77 -8.42
C ARG A 90 -19.44 -20.88 -7.19
N ILE A 91 -20.36 -19.95 -7.22
CA ILE A 91 -20.66 -19.04 -6.12
C ILE A 91 -21.85 -19.57 -5.33
N TYR A 92 -21.69 -19.68 -4.02
CA TYR A 92 -22.70 -20.07 -3.05
C TYR A 92 -22.82 -19.01 -1.97
N TYR A 93 -23.93 -19.01 -1.23
CA TYR A 93 -24.14 -18.08 -0.13
C TYR A 93 -24.79 -18.77 1.07
N VAL A 94 -24.25 -18.48 2.24
CA VAL A 94 -24.80 -18.92 3.53
C VAL A 94 -25.12 -17.68 4.36
N GLN A 95 -26.40 -17.49 4.66
CA GLN A 95 -26.84 -16.43 5.57
C GLN A 95 -26.55 -16.83 7.01
N GLY A 96 -25.93 -15.92 7.78
CA GLY A 96 -25.68 -16.17 9.19
C GLY A 96 -25.08 -14.99 9.94
N ASP A 97 -25.37 -14.90 11.23
CA ASP A 97 -24.68 -14.03 12.17
C ASP A 97 -23.33 -14.68 12.55
N PHE A 98 -22.27 -13.88 12.61
CA PHE A 98 -20.93 -14.32 13.03
C PHE A 98 -20.91 -14.85 14.47
N LYS A 99 -21.91 -14.55 15.27
CA LYS A 99 -22.07 -15.05 16.65
C LYS A 99 -22.87 -16.35 16.74
N ASP A 100 -23.63 -16.73 15.69
CA ASP A 100 -24.50 -17.91 15.70
C ASP A 100 -23.74 -19.20 15.36
N PRO A 101 -23.53 -20.14 16.33
CA PRO A 101 -22.84 -21.39 16.05
C PRO A 101 -23.55 -22.26 14.99
N ALA A 102 -24.88 -22.17 14.91
CA ALA A 102 -25.65 -22.96 13.95
C ALA A 102 -25.38 -22.50 12.50
N ALA A 103 -25.08 -21.22 12.29
CA ALA A 103 -24.71 -20.70 10.98
C ALA A 103 -23.37 -21.30 10.49
N TYR A 104 -22.41 -21.54 11.39
CA TYR A 104 -21.15 -22.18 11.02
C TYR A 104 -21.30 -23.67 10.67
N LEU A 105 -22.26 -24.36 11.23
CA LEU A 105 -22.58 -25.73 10.80
C LEU A 105 -23.13 -25.73 9.35
N ARG A 106 -24.07 -24.82 9.04
CA ARG A 106 -24.56 -24.64 7.66
C ARG A 106 -23.43 -24.25 6.70
N LEU A 107 -22.50 -23.39 7.15
CA LEU A 107 -21.34 -23.01 6.37
C LEU A 107 -20.45 -24.24 6.08
N LYS A 108 -20.21 -25.08 7.08
CA LYS A 108 -19.44 -26.32 6.91
C LYS A 108 -20.08 -27.27 5.91
N ASP A 109 -21.40 -27.46 6.01
CA ASP A 109 -22.14 -28.31 5.07
C ASP A 109 -22.05 -27.77 3.63
N GLN A 110 -22.21 -26.46 3.44
CA GLN A 110 -22.08 -25.83 2.12
C GLN A 110 -20.65 -25.92 1.54
N ILE A 111 -19.62 -25.79 2.38
CA ILE A 111 -18.22 -25.98 1.97
C ILE A 111 -18.00 -27.41 1.50
N GLN A 112 -18.52 -28.41 2.23
CA GLN A 112 -18.37 -29.82 1.85
C GLN A 112 -19.10 -30.15 0.55
N GLU A 113 -20.27 -29.56 0.33
CA GLU A 113 -21.00 -29.69 -0.92
C GLU A 113 -20.23 -29.07 -2.08
N ALA A 114 -19.70 -27.85 -1.93
CA ALA A 114 -18.89 -27.18 -2.93
C ALA A 114 -17.61 -27.96 -3.26
N ASP A 115 -16.93 -28.50 -2.24
CA ASP A 115 -15.73 -29.34 -2.40
C ASP A 115 -16.04 -30.59 -3.23
N LYS A 116 -17.15 -31.27 -2.92
CA LYS A 116 -17.61 -32.47 -3.65
C LYS A 116 -17.95 -32.18 -5.11
N ILE A 117 -18.61 -31.05 -5.39
CA ILE A 117 -19.04 -30.67 -6.75
C ILE A 117 -17.84 -30.24 -7.59
N HIS A 118 -16.94 -29.41 -7.03
CA HIS A 118 -15.87 -28.76 -7.78
C HIS A 118 -14.49 -29.40 -7.59
N GLY A 119 -14.34 -30.40 -6.72
CA GLY A 119 -13.10 -31.13 -6.50
C GLY A 119 -11.97 -30.28 -5.92
N THR A 120 -12.28 -29.42 -4.96
CA THR A 120 -11.34 -28.44 -4.41
C THR A 120 -10.32 -29.04 -3.44
N GLN A 121 -10.28 -30.38 -3.32
CA GLN A 121 -9.33 -31.16 -2.53
C GLN A 121 -9.41 -30.90 -1.02
N GLY A 122 -10.49 -30.29 -0.55
CA GLY A 122 -10.71 -29.93 0.85
C GLY A 122 -9.81 -28.81 1.37
N ASN A 123 -9.14 -28.07 0.49
CA ASN A 123 -8.36 -26.88 0.84
C ASN A 123 -9.27 -25.69 1.09
N LEU A 124 -8.96 -24.91 2.12
CA LEU A 124 -9.78 -23.79 2.55
C LEU A 124 -9.01 -22.46 2.55
N PHE A 125 -9.63 -21.48 1.96
CA PHE A 125 -9.13 -20.12 1.90
C PHE A 125 -10.17 -19.18 2.53
N HIS A 126 -9.99 -18.79 3.78
CA HIS A 126 -10.89 -17.88 4.49
C HIS A 126 -10.46 -16.43 4.30
N TYR A 127 -11.34 -15.58 3.83
CA TYR A 127 -11.11 -14.15 3.68
C TYR A 127 -12.01 -13.36 4.65
N LEU A 128 -11.40 -12.64 5.59
CA LEU A 128 -12.11 -11.86 6.60
C LEU A 128 -12.34 -10.42 6.11
N ALA A 129 -13.36 -10.21 5.24
CA ALA A 129 -13.78 -8.91 4.74
C ALA A 129 -14.77 -8.23 5.71
N VAL A 130 -14.45 -8.22 6.99
CA VAL A 130 -15.30 -7.74 8.08
C VAL A 130 -14.57 -6.75 8.97
N SER A 131 -15.29 -6.11 9.91
CA SER A 131 -14.66 -5.26 10.93
C SER A 131 -13.70 -6.05 11.82
N PHE A 132 -12.60 -5.42 12.24
CA PHE A 132 -11.60 -5.92 13.18
C PHE A 132 -12.19 -6.65 14.39
N SER A 133 -13.30 -6.15 14.93
CA SER A 133 -13.96 -6.73 16.10
C SER A 133 -14.46 -8.18 15.92
N PHE A 134 -14.55 -8.66 14.69
CA PHE A 134 -15.01 -10.01 14.38
C PHE A 134 -13.89 -11.00 14.06
N PHE A 135 -12.66 -10.56 13.85
CA PHE A 135 -11.58 -11.45 13.40
C PHE A 135 -11.34 -12.63 14.35
N SER A 136 -11.14 -12.35 15.62
CA SER A 136 -10.92 -13.37 16.63
C SER A 136 -12.11 -14.30 16.79
N LEU A 137 -13.32 -13.74 16.85
CA LEU A 137 -14.56 -14.52 16.97
C LEU A 137 -14.72 -15.51 15.80
N ILE A 138 -14.56 -15.04 14.56
CA ILE A 138 -14.72 -15.88 13.38
C ILE A 138 -13.70 -17.02 13.41
N VAL A 139 -12.42 -16.72 13.68
CA VAL A 139 -11.36 -17.73 13.74
C VAL A 139 -11.61 -18.76 14.85
N GLN A 140 -12.09 -18.33 16.02
CA GLN A 140 -12.49 -19.24 17.10
C GLN A 140 -13.61 -20.16 16.66
N LYS A 141 -14.68 -19.62 16.04
CA LYS A 141 -15.81 -20.42 15.54
C LYS A 141 -15.38 -21.42 14.45
N LEU A 142 -14.49 -21.03 13.54
CA LEU A 142 -13.92 -21.93 12.56
C LEU A 142 -13.13 -23.06 13.23
N GLY A 143 -12.36 -22.74 14.28
CA GLY A 143 -11.62 -23.72 15.07
C GLY A 143 -12.54 -24.73 15.78
N GLU A 144 -13.64 -24.26 16.41
CA GLU A 144 -14.63 -25.09 17.10
C GLU A 144 -15.23 -26.17 16.18
N ILE A 145 -15.47 -25.85 14.89
CA ILE A 145 -16.05 -26.79 13.92
C ILE A 145 -15.00 -27.52 13.06
N GLY A 146 -13.70 -27.30 13.33
CA GLY A 146 -12.58 -28.00 12.69
C GLY A 146 -12.22 -27.51 11.28
N LEU A 147 -12.65 -26.30 10.86
CA LEU A 147 -12.33 -25.73 9.54
C LEU A 147 -10.96 -25.01 9.49
N THR A 148 -10.18 -25.08 10.57
CA THR A 148 -8.81 -24.50 10.64
C THR A 148 -7.73 -25.57 10.63
N LYS A 149 -8.10 -26.86 10.66
CA LYS A 149 -7.15 -27.97 10.75
C LYS A 149 -6.56 -28.34 9.40
N GLU A 150 -5.26 -28.53 9.39
CA GLU A 150 -4.51 -29.03 8.23
C GLU A 150 -4.18 -30.52 8.45
N GLU A 151 -4.94 -31.38 7.82
CA GLU A 151 -4.80 -32.84 7.94
C GLU A 151 -4.80 -33.47 6.53
N ASN A 152 -4.10 -34.57 6.36
CA ASN A 152 -4.07 -35.36 5.12
C ASN A 152 -3.61 -34.59 3.88
N GLY A 153 -2.68 -33.64 4.04
CA GLY A 153 -2.15 -32.81 2.94
C GLY A 153 -3.05 -31.65 2.54
N LYS A 154 -4.18 -31.47 3.22
CA LYS A 154 -5.04 -30.29 3.05
C LYS A 154 -4.44 -29.09 3.77
N TRP A 155 -4.64 -27.91 3.21
CA TRP A 155 -4.22 -26.65 3.83
C TRP A 155 -5.42 -25.75 4.14
N THR A 156 -5.27 -24.92 5.15
CA THR A 156 -6.22 -23.86 5.51
C THR A 156 -5.47 -22.55 5.72
N ARG A 157 -5.87 -21.50 5.03
CA ARG A 157 -5.27 -20.17 5.10
C ARG A 157 -6.32 -19.12 5.36
N VAL A 158 -5.95 -18.11 6.16
CA VAL A 158 -6.85 -17.03 6.56
C VAL A 158 -6.23 -15.70 6.20
N ILE A 159 -6.86 -14.98 5.27
CA ILE A 159 -6.53 -13.58 5.04
C ILE A 159 -7.26 -12.71 6.06
N VAL A 160 -6.49 -11.83 6.69
CA VAL A 160 -6.96 -10.83 7.64
C VAL A 160 -6.69 -9.45 7.06
N GLU A 161 -7.75 -8.64 6.94
CA GLU A 161 -7.66 -7.26 6.46
C GLU A 161 -7.21 -6.29 7.56
N LYS A 162 -6.66 -5.14 7.14
CA LYS A 162 -6.40 -4.04 8.08
C LYS A 162 -7.72 -3.46 8.63
N PRO A 163 -7.71 -2.88 9.84
CA PRO A 163 -6.56 -2.66 10.73
C PRO A 163 -6.21 -3.89 11.56
N PHE A 164 -4.90 -4.05 11.89
CA PHE A 164 -4.43 -5.09 12.81
C PHE A 164 -4.26 -4.53 14.23
N GLY A 165 -5.36 -4.22 14.88
CA GLY A 165 -5.40 -3.44 16.11
C GLY A 165 -5.60 -1.95 15.87
N HIS A 166 -5.69 -1.20 16.98
CA HIS A 166 -5.80 0.27 17.00
C HIS A 166 -4.73 0.90 17.92
N ASP A 167 -3.92 0.06 18.58
CA ASP A 167 -2.73 0.34 19.36
C ASP A 167 -1.91 -0.95 19.51
N LEU A 168 -0.74 -0.86 20.14
CA LEU A 168 0.14 -2.01 20.37
C LEU A 168 -0.55 -3.11 21.17
N SER A 169 -1.25 -2.76 22.25
CA SER A 169 -1.92 -3.74 23.14
C SER A 169 -2.98 -4.55 22.40
N SER A 170 -3.83 -3.89 21.61
CA SER A 170 -4.87 -4.56 20.82
C SER A 170 -4.30 -5.42 19.69
N ALA A 171 -3.18 -5.00 19.08
CA ALA A 171 -2.49 -5.79 18.07
C ALA A 171 -1.89 -7.07 18.68
N GLN A 172 -1.24 -6.97 19.84
CA GLN A 172 -0.72 -8.11 20.58
C GLN A 172 -1.83 -9.07 21.02
N GLN A 173 -2.95 -8.52 21.51
CA GLN A 173 -4.11 -9.32 21.89
C GLN A 173 -4.68 -10.09 20.71
N LEU A 174 -4.89 -9.41 19.56
CA LEU A 174 -5.36 -10.07 18.33
C LEU A 174 -4.41 -11.19 17.89
N ASN A 175 -3.10 -10.91 17.83
CA ASN A 175 -2.11 -11.92 17.46
C ASN A 175 -2.13 -13.13 18.40
N LYS A 176 -2.25 -12.89 19.70
CA LYS A 176 -2.36 -13.95 20.71
C LYS A 176 -3.62 -14.81 20.49
N GLU A 177 -4.76 -14.19 20.25
CA GLU A 177 -6.03 -14.88 20.03
C GLU A 177 -6.01 -15.71 18.74
N LEU A 178 -5.55 -15.15 17.64
CA LEU A 178 -5.42 -15.87 16.37
C LEU A 178 -4.48 -17.07 16.48
N LYS A 179 -3.35 -16.91 17.17
CA LYS A 179 -2.34 -17.97 17.37
C LYS A 179 -2.77 -19.10 18.33
N GLN A 180 -3.86 -18.95 19.06
CA GLN A 180 -4.46 -20.05 19.82
C GLN A 180 -5.09 -21.11 18.90
N ILE A 181 -5.53 -20.70 17.71
CA ILE A 181 -6.29 -21.54 16.77
C ILE A 181 -5.49 -21.82 15.49
N LEU A 182 -4.71 -20.87 15.02
CA LEU A 182 -3.95 -20.90 13.79
C LEU A 182 -2.45 -20.84 14.06
N THR A 183 -1.66 -21.44 13.18
CA THR A 183 -0.21 -21.18 13.11
C THR A 183 0.06 -19.90 12.33
N GLU A 184 1.22 -19.27 12.53
CA GLU A 184 1.58 -18.06 11.77
C GLU A 184 1.60 -18.31 10.25
N LYS A 185 1.93 -19.52 9.80
CA LYS A 185 1.93 -19.92 8.39
C LYS A 185 0.54 -19.94 7.74
N GLN A 186 -0.51 -20.01 8.55
CA GLN A 186 -1.90 -19.97 8.10
C GLN A 186 -2.47 -18.55 8.04
N ILE A 187 -1.77 -17.56 8.63
CA ILE A 187 -2.28 -16.17 8.76
C ILE A 187 -1.61 -15.28 7.73
N PHE A 188 -2.42 -14.72 6.83
CA PHE A 188 -2.00 -13.82 5.75
C PHE A 188 -2.56 -12.42 6.03
N ARG A 189 -1.78 -11.55 6.72
CA ARG A 189 -2.18 -10.17 7.02
C ARG A 189 -1.92 -9.29 5.80
N ILE A 190 -3.01 -8.83 5.19
CA ILE A 190 -2.95 -8.15 3.90
C ILE A 190 -2.72 -6.63 4.06
N ASP A 191 -1.74 -6.12 3.33
CA ASP A 191 -1.63 -4.72 3.00
C ASP A 191 -1.62 -4.58 1.47
N HIS A 192 -2.67 -4.00 0.90
CA HIS A 192 -2.84 -3.91 -0.55
C HIS A 192 -1.73 -3.09 -1.25
N TYR A 193 -0.92 -2.31 -0.53
CA TYR A 193 0.25 -1.65 -1.09
C TYR A 193 1.32 -2.66 -1.54
N LEU A 194 1.45 -3.78 -0.84
CA LEU A 194 2.38 -4.84 -1.21
C LEU A 194 1.97 -5.58 -2.50
N GLY A 195 0.69 -5.52 -2.87
CA GLY A 195 0.17 -6.04 -4.13
C GLY A 195 0.46 -5.17 -5.36
N LYS A 196 1.02 -3.96 -5.19
CA LYS A 196 1.34 -3.07 -6.31
C LYS A 196 2.65 -3.46 -6.97
N GLU A 197 2.68 -3.47 -8.32
CA GLU A 197 3.85 -3.84 -9.12
C GLU A 197 5.09 -3.01 -8.76
N THR A 198 4.95 -1.70 -8.65
CA THR A 198 6.06 -0.80 -8.30
C THR A 198 6.60 -1.02 -6.90
N VAL A 199 5.77 -1.46 -5.95
CA VAL A 199 6.24 -1.81 -4.59
C VAL A 199 7.05 -3.11 -4.62
N GLN A 200 6.60 -4.11 -5.36
CA GLN A 200 7.35 -5.35 -5.57
C GLN A 200 8.65 -5.09 -6.34
N ASN A 201 8.60 -4.19 -7.32
CA ASN A 201 9.77 -3.80 -8.10
C ASN A 201 10.89 -3.16 -7.27
N LEU A 202 10.60 -2.61 -6.09
CA LEU A 202 11.64 -2.12 -5.18
C LEU A 202 12.71 -3.18 -4.89
N MET A 203 12.29 -4.41 -4.64
CA MET A 203 13.21 -5.53 -4.39
C MET A 203 14.00 -5.89 -5.65
N VAL A 204 13.33 -5.98 -6.80
CA VAL A 204 13.99 -6.28 -8.09
C VAL A 204 14.96 -5.17 -8.46
N PHE A 205 14.51 -3.91 -8.39
CA PHE A 205 15.33 -2.75 -8.71
C PHE A 205 16.60 -2.68 -7.84
N ARG A 206 16.48 -2.91 -6.54
CA ARG A 206 17.61 -2.88 -5.63
C ARG A 206 18.53 -4.09 -5.79
N PHE A 207 17.99 -5.30 -5.81
CA PHE A 207 18.77 -6.53 -5.61
C PHE A 207 19.13 -7.27 -6.89
N ALA A 208 18.48 -6.96 -8.02
CA ALA A 208 18.87 -7.50 -9.32
C ALA A 208 19.85 -6.59 -10.09
N ASN A 209 20.11 -5.36 -9.60
CA ASN A 209 20.95 -4.38 -10.28
C ASN A 209 22.19 -4.05 -9.45
N SER A 210 23.34 -4.63 -9.81
CA SER A 210 24.61 -4.50 -9.07
C SER A 210 25.12 -3.05 -8.92
N MET A 211 24.65 -2.12 -9.74
CA MET A 211 25.02 -0.70 -9.68
C MET A 211 24.20 0.10 -8.66
N ILE A 212 23.06 -0.41 -8.21
CA ILE A 212 22.12 0.32 -7.33
C ILE A 212 22.47 0.08 -5.86
N GLU A 213 22.55 -1.17 -5.43
CA GLU A 213 22.71 -1.54 -4.02
C GLU A 213 23.97 -0.92 -3.34
N PRO A 214 25.14 -0.80 -4.00
CA PRO A 214 26.30 -0.12 -3.41
C PRO A 214 26.06 1.36 -3.07
N LEU A 215 25.13 2.02 -3.74
CA LEU A 215 24.76 3.42 -3.50
C LEU A 215 23.70 3.57 -2.40
N TRP A 216 23.09 2.46 -1.96
CA TRP A 216 21.88 2.46 -1.12
C TRP A 216 22.22 2.46 0.37
N ASN A 217 22.94 3.50 0.82
CA ASN A 217 23.41 3.61 2.19
C ASN A 217 23.77 5.06 2.57
N ARG A 218 24.09 5.26 3.85
CA ARG A 218 24.47 6.54 4.46
C ARG A 218 25.63 7.27 3.79
N THR A 219 26.50 6.59 3.04
CA THR A 219 27.63 7.22 2.37
C THR A 219 27.17 8.08 1.20
N TYR A 220 26.11 7.65 0.49
CA TYR A 220 25.64 8.30 -0.73
C TYR A 220 24.28 8.99 -0.55
N ILE A 221 23.42 8.52 0.35
CA ILE A 221 22.08 9.06 0.56
C ILE A 221 22.09 10.12 1.67
N ASP A 222 21.53 11.29 1.37
CA ASP A 222 21.34 12.40 2.33
C ASP A 222 20.08 12.20 3.16
N HIS A 223 18.97 11.88 2.52
CA HIS A 223 17.68 11.58 3.18
C HIS A 223 16.74 10.85 2.24
N VAL A 224 15.71 10.25 2.81
CA VAL A 224 14.61 9.61 2.09
C VAL A 224 13.29 10.32 2.44
N GLN A 225 12.43 10.55 1.45
CA GLN A 225 11.08 11.05 1.64
C GLN A 225 10.08 10.02 1.13
N ILE A 226 9.10 9.66 1.95
CA ILE A 226 7.99 8.77 1.57
C ILE A 226 6.70 9.57 1.69
N THR A 227 6.02 9.78 0.57
CA THR A 227 4.77 10.53 0.51
C THR A 227 3.64 9.62 0.07
N ALA A 228 2.53 9.58 0.83
CA ALA A 228 1.27 8.98 0.43
C ALA A 228 0.16 10.03 0.60
N ALA A 229 -0.08 10.81 -0.45
CA ALA A 229 -1.03 11.90 -0.47
C ALA A 229 -2.33 11.50 -1.16
N GLU A 230 -3.46 11.89 -0.59
CA GLU A 230 -4.79 11.69 -1.15
C GLU A 230 -5.47 13.05 -1.37
N SER A 231 -6.05 13.26 -2.55
CA SER A 231 -6.84 14.47 -2.85
C SER A 231 -8.26 14.40 -2.27
N VAL A 232 -8.81 13.19 -2.10
CA VAL A 232 -10.15 12.99 -1.54
C VAL A 232 -10.19 13.22 -0.04
N GLY A 233 -11.37 13.63 0.48
CA GLY A 233 -11.65 13.75 1.91
C GLY A 233 -11.98 12.41 2.57
N VAL A 234 -12.54 12.46 3.78
CA VAL A 234 -13.02 11.25 4.47
C VAL A 234 -14.43 10.85 4.02
N GLU A 235 -15.20 11.79 3.49
CA GLU A 235 -16.55 11.57 2.96
C GLU A 235 -17.45 10.76 3.93
N HIS A 236 -18.08 9.70 3.45
CA HIS A 236 -18.94 8.84 4.27
C HIS A 236 -18.18 8.02 5.34
N ARG A 237 -16.84 8.01 5.31
CA ARG A 237 -15.98 7.29 6.27
C ARG A 237 -15.59 8.12 7.50
N GLY A 238 -16.23 9.28 7.73
CA GLY A 238 -15.93 10.15 8.86
C GLY A 238 -15.93 9.42 10.20
N GLY A 239 -16.94 8.61 10.49
CA GLY A 239 -17.04 7.85 11.75
C GLY A 239 -15.91 6.83 11.96
N PHE A 240 -15.43 6.17 10.90
CA PHE A 240 -14.21 5.33 10.99
C PHE A 240 -12.98 6.18 11.25
N TYR A 241 -12.87 7.31 10.53
CA TYR A 241 -11.69 8.15 10.60
C TYR A 241 -11.52 8.84 11.96
N GLU A 242 -12.63 9.13 12.66
CA GLU A 242 -12.63 9.65 14.04
C GLU A 242 -11.88 8.75 15.02
N THR A 243 -11.84 7.45 14.77
CA THR A 243 -11.15 6.49 15.62
C THR A 243 -9.72 6.18 15.16
N ALA A 244 -9.46 6.26 13.87
CA ALA A 244 -8.19 5.90 13.28
C ALA A 244 -7.23 7.10 13.14
N GLY A 245 -7.70 8.20 12.54
CA GLY A 245 -6.85 9.29 12.12
C GLY A 245 -5.83 8.89 11.04
N ALA A 246 -5.08 9.85 10.54
CA ALA A 246 -4.06 9.61 9.52
C ALA A 246 -2.87 8.80 10.06
N LEU A 247 -2.52 8.97 11.34
CA LEU A 247 -1.40 8.26 11.95
C LEU A 247 -1.62 6.75 11.93
N LYS A 248 -2.71 6.28 12.52
CA LYS A 248 -2.98 4.85 12.68
C LYS A 248 -3.42 4.18 11.38
N ASP A 249 -4.13 4.90 10.50
CA ASP A 249 -4.60 4.34 9.23
C ASP A 249 -3.46 4.11 8.24
N MET A 250 -2.45 5.00 8.21
CA MET A 250 -1.44 5.03 7.15
C MET A 250 -0.03 4.64 7.60
N VAL A 251 0.40 5.05 8.80
CA VAL A 251 1.83 4.96 9.15
C VAL A 251 2.27 3.54 9.48
N PRO A 252 1.68 2.79 10.44
CA PRO A 252 2.12 1.44 10.81
C PRO A 252 1.78 0.39 9.74
N ASN A 253 1.04 0.80 8.72
CA ASN A 253 0.66 -0.03 7.57
C ASN A 253 1.46 0.41 6.34
N HIS A 254 0.82 1.09 5.39
CA HIS A 254 1.36 1.42 4.08
C HIS A 254 2.73 2.11 4.09
N LEU A 255 2.90 3.14 4.94
CA LEU A 255 4.17 3.89 4.95
C LEU A 255 5.32 3.05 5.50
N PHE A 256 5.07 2.21 6.50
CA PHE A 256 6.10 1.32 7.04
C PHE A 256 6.42 0.16 6.10
N GLN A 257 5.48 -0.31 5.27
CA GLN A 257 5.81 -1.26 4.20
C GLN A 257 6.76 -0.63 3.17
N LEU A 258 6.47 0.59 2.73
CA LEU A 258 7.36 1.32 1.82
C LEU A 258 8.72 1.62 2.46
N LEU A 259 8.74 1.99 3.74
CA LEU A 259 9.98 2.25 4.49
C LEU A 259 10.83 0.98 4.61
N THR A 260 10.23 -0.15 5.00
CA THR A 260 10.97 -1.40 5.21
C THR A 260 11.57 -1.94 3.92
N LEU A 261 10.81 -1.98 2.83
CA LEU A 261 11.31 -2.39 1.51
C LEU A 261 12.40 -1.45 0.98
N THR A 262 12.28 -0.16 1.28
CA THR A 262 13.32 0.82 0.92
C THR A 262 14.59 0.63 1.74
N ALA A 263 14.47 0.30 3.03
CA ALA A 263 15.60 0.36 3.97
C ALA A 263 16.24 -1.00 4.27
N MET A 264 15.57 -2.13 4.00
CA MET A 264 16.04 -3.47 4.40
C MET A 264 17.37 -3.86 3.75
N GLU A 265 18.12 -4.74 4.42
CA GLU A 265 19.27 -5.42 3.84
C GLU A 265 18.83 -6.44 2.80
N PRO A 266 19.71 -6.79 1.81
CA PRO A 266 19.41 -7.87 0.89
C PRO A 266 19.11 -9.17 1.65
N PRO A 267 17.96 -9.83 1.35
CA PRO A 267 17.67 -11.12 1.95
C PRO A 267 18.59 -12.21 1.37
N ILE A 268 18.82 -13.28 2.12
CA ILE A 268 19.69 -14.40 1.68
C ILE A 268 19.02 -15.28 0.60
N SER A 269 17.69 -15.20 0.48
CA SER A 269 16.88 -15.87 -0.53
C SER A 269 15.57 -15.11 -0.72
N PHE A 270 14.84 -15.41 -1.80
CA PHE A 270 13.50 -14.84 -2.04
C PHE A 270 12.39 -15.68 -1.36
N GLU A 271 12.72 -16.35 -0.27
CA GLU A 271 11.77 -17.06 0.59
C GLU A 271 11.07 -16.09 1.52
N ALA A 272 9.79 -16.34 1.80
CA ALA A 272 8.93 -15.44 2.57
C ALA A 272 9.54 -15.03 3.93
N ASP A 273 10.08 -16.00 4.70
CA ASP A 273 10.66 -15.70 6.00
C ASP A 273 11.95 -14.88 5.88
N ALA A 274 12.81 -15.16 4.89
CA ALA A 274 14.04 -14.39 4.67
C ALA A 274 13.76 -12.92 4.32
N VAL A 275 12.75 -12.65 3.50
CA VAL A 275 12.33 -11.28 3.15
C VAL A 275 11.71 -10.58 4.35
N ARG A 276 10.75 -11.23 5.04
CA ARG A 276 10.04 -10.65 6.19
C ARG A 276 10.97 -10.42 7.39
N ASP A 277 11.99 -11.27 7.59
CA ASP A 277 13.02 -11.03 8.62
C ASP A 277 13.75 -9.71 8.38
N LYS A 278 14.13 -9.42 7.12
CA LYS A 278 14.81 -8.16 6.78
C LYS A 278 13.91 -6.94 6.93
N GLN A 279 12.62 -7.07 6.66
CA GLN A 279 11.65 -6.01 6.94
C GLN A 279 11.46 -5.79 8.45
N ALA A 280 11.34 -6.87 9.23
CA ALA A 280 11.20 -6.80 10.69
C ALA A 280 12.43 -6.16 11.35
N GLU A 281 13.65 -6.49 10.90
CA GLU A 281 14.89 -5.86 11.36
C GLU A 281 14.84 -4.32 11.26
N ILE A 282 14.26 -3.78 10.19
CA ILE A 282 14.12 -2.32 10.03
C ILE A 282 13.14 -1.72 11.03
N LEU A 283 11.98 -2.37 11.23
CA LEU A 283 10.99 -1.87 12.20
C LEU A 283 11.54 -1.88 13.63
N HIS A 284 12.29 -2.91 13.99
CA HIS A 284 12.96 -2.99 15.30
C HIS A 284 14.13 -2.02 15.45
N ALA A 285 14.74 -1.61 14.33
CA ALA A 285 15.83 -0.61 14.31
C ALA A 285 15.32 0.83 14.24
N LEU A 286 14.01 1.07 14.15
CA LEU A 286 13.46 2.42 14.26
C LEU A 286 13.79 3.00 15.64
N GLN A 287 14.39 4.18 15.65
CA GLN A 287 14.74 4.86 16.91
C GLN A 287 13.48 5.14 17.73
N ALA A 288 13.46 4.68 18.97
CA ALA A 288 12.37 4.98 19.88
C ALA A 288 12.30 6.49 20.15
N LEU A 289 11.11 7.07 19.98
CA LEU A 289 10.90 8.50 20.19
C LEU A 289 10.62 8.80 21.66
N THR A 290 11.37 9.75 22.23
CA THR A 290 10.99 10.37 23.52
C THR A 290 9.83 11.35 23.32
N PRO A 291 9.12 11.78 24.37
CA PRO A 291 8.10 12.83 24.24
C PRO A 291 8.63 14.11 23.60
N GLU A 292 9.87 14.50 23.90
CA GLU A 292 10.55 15.65 23.32
C GLU A 292 10.81 15.44 21.82
N ASP A 293 11.22 14.23 21.44
CA ASP A 293 11.41 13.86 20.02
C ASP A 293 10.08 13.94 19.26
N VAL A 294 8.98 13.50 19.87
CA VAL A 294 7.65 13.59 19.24
C VAL A 294 7.28 15.05 18.96
N LEU A 295 7.50 15.97 19.92
CA LEU A 295 7.22 17.38 19.74
C LEU A 295 8.06 18.04 18.63
N GLN A 296 9.23 17.49 18.36
CA GLN A 296 10.14 18.02 17.34
C GLN A 296 9.97 17.32 15.98
N ASN A 297 9.68 16.02 15.95
CA ASN A 297 9.78 15.18 14.79
C ASN A 297 8.43 14.63 14.28
N ALA A 298 7.31 14.94 14.98
CA ALA A 298 5.98 14.52 14.56
C ALA A 298 5.05 15.73 14.43
N VAL A 299 4.50 15.91 13.24
CA VAL A 299 3.54 16.97 12.91
C VAL A 299 2.20 16.35 12.59
N ARG A 300 1.13 16.92 13.13
CA ARG A 300 -0.26 16.57 12.81
C ARG A 300 -1.01 17.76 12.22
N GLY A 301 -1.95 17.45 11.33
CA GLY A 301 -2.80 18.46 10.71
C GLY A 301 -4.22 18.00 10.52
N GLN A 302 -5.14 18.96 10.37
CA GLN A 302 -6.55 18.70 10.03
C GLN A 302 -6.96 19.65 8.91
N TYR A 303 -7.60 19.15 7.86
CA TYR A 303 -8.00 20.00 6.74
C TYR A 303 -9.18 20.89 7.07
N GLY A 304 -9.06 22.15 6.66
CA GLY A 304 -10.11 23.14 6.62
C GLY A 304 -10.81 23.17 5.25
N GLU A 305 -11.68 24.16 5.09
CA GLU A 305 -12.29 24.45 3.79
C GLU A 305 -11.24 24.77 2.73
N GLY A 306 -11.57 24.52 1.47
CA GLY A 306 -10.71 24.83 0.36
C GLY A 306 -11.41 24.63 -0.97
N THR A 307 -10.61 24.51 -2.03
CA THR A 307 -11.11 24.31 -3.39
C THR A 307 -10.37 23.15 -4.03
N GLU A 308 -11.12 22.21 -4.59
CA GLU A 308 -10.60 21.07 -5.37
C GLU A 308 -11.24 21.14 -6.76
N GLU A 309 -10.43 21.15 -7.83
CA GLU A 309 -10.89 21.27 -9.21
C GLU A 309 -11.89 22.43 -9.45
N GLY A 310 -11.72 23.54 -8.72
CA GLY A 310 -12.60 24.71 -8.81
C GLY A 310 -13.88 24.62 -7.99
N GLN A 311 -14.16 23.52 -7.31
CA GLN A 311 -15.33 23.34 -6.44
C GLN A 311 -14.94 23.53 -4.97
N LYS A 312 -15.81 24.20 -4.20
CA LYS A 312 -15.63 24.32 -2.74
C LYS A 312 -15.83 22.96 -2.08
N VAL A 313 -14.92 22.58 -1.21
CA VAL A 313 -14.97 21.36 -0.42
C VAL A 313 -15.02 21.68 1.07
N PRO A 314 -15.72 20.85 1.89
CA PRO A 314 -15.92 21.11 3.30
C PRO A 314 -14.62 20.92 4.11
N ALA A 315 -14.57 21.53 5.28
CA ALA A 315 -13.60 21.19 6.31
C ALA A 315 -13.90 19.80 6.90
N TYR A 316 -12.90 19.16 7.51
CA TYR A 316 -13.05 17.84 8.14
C TYR A 316 -14.22 17.78 9.13
N ARG A 317 -14.34 18.81 9.99
CA ARG A 317 -15.41 18.90 10.99
C ARG A 317 -16.83 19.07 10.42
N ASN A 318 -16.93 19.35 9.12
CA ASN A 318 -18.18 19.45 8.38
C ASN A 318 -18.50 18.20 7.56
N GLU A 319 -17.62 17.18 7.58
CA GLU A 319 -17.88 15.91 6.92
C GLU A 319 -18.90 15.05 7.68
N PRO A 320 -19.64 14.17 7.00
CA PRO A 320 -20.62 13.31 7.64
C PRO A 320 -20.01 12.42 8.75
N ASN A 321 -20.70 12.32 9.88
CA ASN A 321 -20.31 11.50 11.04
C ASN A 321 -18.98 11.93 11.71
N VAL A 322 -18.58 13.18 11.57
CA VAL A 322 -17.45 13.81 12.26
C VAL A 322 -17.95 14.73 13.36
N ALA A 323 -17.32 14.71 14.54
CA ALA A 323 -17.64 15.61 15.63
C ALA A 323 -17.24 17.05 15.30
N PRO A 324 -18.08 18.06 15.59
CA PRO A 324 -17.80 19.47 15.27
C PRO A 324 -16.54 20.03 15.95
N ASP A 325 -16.13 19.42 17.05
CA ASP A 325 -14.95 19.78 17.85
C ASP A 325 -13.82 18.72 17.74
N SER A 326 -13.90 17.83 16.74
CA SER A 326 -12.93 16.75 16.55
C SER A 326 -11.48 17.27 16.55
N ASN A 327 -10.61 16.54 17.25
CA ASN A 327 -9.16 16.73 17.27
C ASN A 327 -8.42 15.62 16.50
N THR A 328 -9.13 14.82 15.71
CA THR A 328 -8.55 13.78 14.89
C THR A 328 -7.74 14.40 13.75
N GLU A 329 -6.52 13.92 13.59
CA GLU A 329 -5.65 14.38 12.53
C GLU A 329 -5.99 13.71 11.19
N THR A 330 -5.96 14.51 10.12
CA THR A 330 -6.15 14.08 8.73
C THR A 330 -4.86 14.19 7.91
N PHE A 331 -3.79 14.62 8.56
CA PHE A 331 -2.44 14.77 8.02
C PHE A 331 -1.41 14.43 9.08
N VAL A 332 -0.36 13.74 8.66
CA VAL A 332 0.80 13.43 9.50
C VAL A 332 2.08 13.65 8.69
N ALA A 333 3.08 14.30 9.31
CA ALA A 333 4.45 14.27 8.82
C ALA A 333 5.39 13.85 9.95
N LEU A 334 6.29 12.91 9.68
CA LEU A 334 7.22 12.35 10.64
C LEU A 334 8.65 12.44 10.13
N LYS A 335 9.60 12.66 11.04
CA LYS A 335 11.01 12.43 10.82
C LYS A 335 11.45 11.26 11.68
N LEU A 336 11.84 10.16 11.05
CA LEU A 336 12.28 8.92 11.69
C LEU A 336 13.77 8.69 11.41
N LYS A 337 14.41 7.91 12.30
CA LYS A 337 15.78 7.45 12.12
C LYS A 337 15.83 5.93 12.30
N ILE A 338 16.78 5.29 11.62
CA ILE A 338 17.01 3.85 11.70
C ILE A 338 18.38 3.62 12.29
N ASP A 339 18.45 2.97 13.45
CA ASP A 339 19.67 2.73 14.20
C ASP A 339 20.37 1.46 13.71
N ASN A 340 20.93 1.55 12.50
CA ASN A 340 21.79 0.52 11.95
C ASN A 340 22.96 1.12 11.15
N TRP A 341 23.94 0.29 10.78
CA TRP A 341 25.14 0.74 10.08
C TRP A 341 24.86 1.33 8.70
N ARG A 342 23.82 0.87 8.02
CA ARG A 342 23.43 1.34 6.69
C ARG A 342 22.86 2.75 6.72
N TRP A 343 22.04 3.06 7.73
CA TRP A 343 21.19 4.26 7.75
C TRP A 343 21.51 5.25 8.87
N ALA A 344 22.50 4.98 9.74
CA ALA A 344 22.88 5.92 10.78
C ALA A 344 23.06 7.34 10.21
N ASP A 345 22.41 8.34 10.85
CA ASP A 345 22.36 9.75 10.47
C ASP A 345 21.61 10.08 9.16
N VAL A 346 20.96 9.13 8.52
CA VAL A 346 20.07 9.38 7.36
C VAL A 346 18.63 9.49 7.86
N PRO A 347 18.01 10.67 7.83
CA PRO A 347 16.61 10.81 8.22
C PRO A 347 15.68 10.29 7.13
N PHE A 348 14.60 9.65 7.57
CA PHE A 348 13.46 9.26 6.76
C PHE A 348 12.30 10.17 7.09
N TYR A 349 11.84 10.94 6.10
CA TYR A 349 10.69 11.83 6.22
C TYR A 349 9.47 11.16 5.60
N LEU A 350 8.45 10.93 6.40
CA LEU A 350 7.19 10.33 5.96
C LEU A 350 6.10 11.38 6.02
N ARG A 351 5.24 11.47 5.01
CA ARG A 351 4.02 12.28 5.10
C ARG A 351 2.84 11.59 4.43
N THR A 352 1.68 11.80 5.01
CA THR A 352 0.39 11.36 4.48
C THR A 352 -0.70 12.35 4.86
N GLY A 353 -1.77 12.40 4.09
CA GLY A 353 -2.92 13.24 4.43
C GLY A 353 -4.04 13.16 3.41
N LYS A 354 -5.20 13.63 3.86
CA LYS A 354 -6.42 13.80 3.05
C LYS A 354 -6.53 15.23 2.53
N ARG A 355 -7.30 15.44 1.47
CA ARG A 355 -7.49 16.76 0.83
C ARG A 355 -6.18 17.47 0.50
N LEU A 356 -5.14 16.70 0.14
CA LEU A 356 -3.89 17.28 -0.34
C LEU A 356 -4.00 17.68 -1.81
N ALA A 357 -3.05 18.48 -2.28
CA ALA A 357 -3.07 19.09 -3.61
C ALA A 357 -3.13 18.10 -4.79
N LYS A 358 -2.62 16.88 -4.61
CA LYS A 358 -2.62 15.83 -5.65
C LYS A 358 -2.64 14.46 -4.98
N ARG A 359 -3.34 13.50 -5.60
CA ARG A 359 -3.20 12.08 -5.23
C ARG A 359 -1.88 11.55 -5.76
N VAL A 360 -0.97 11.14 -4.86
CA VAL A 360 0.32 10.58 -5.24
C VAL A 360 0.90 9.72 -4.13
N THR A 361 1.51 8.60 -4.50
CA THR A 361 2.40 7.85 -3.61
C THR A 361 3.75 7.70 -4.29
N GLU A 362 4.81 8.12 -3.58
CA GLU A 362 6.17 8.08 -4.09
C GLU A 362 7.21 7.92 -2.98
N ILE A 363 8.38 7.41 -3.37
CA ILE A 363 9.59 7.39 -2.55
C ILE A 363 10.64 8.23 -3.26
N ALA A 364 11.06 9.34 -2.65
CA ALA A 364 12.09 10.20 -3.19
C ALA A 364 13.39 10.03 -2.38
N ILE A 365 14.46 9.64 -3.06
CA ILE A 365 15.78 9.38 -2.49
C ILE A 365 16.70 10.50 -2.93
N GLN A 366 17.08 11.33 -1.99
CA GLN A 366 18.01 12.43 -2.22
C GLN A 366 19.44 11.96 -1.96
N PHE A 367 20.27 12.03 -2.98
CA PHE A 367 21.68 11.72 -2.83
C PHE A 367 22.45 12.91 -2.21
N ARG A 368 23.55 12.59 -1.53
CA ARG A 368 24.49 13.58 -0.99
C ARG A 368 25.09 14.44 -2.10
N ARG A 369 25.44 15.66 -1.76
CA ARG A 369 26.18 16.53 -2.66
C ARG A 369 27.56 15.93 -2.96
N THR A 370 28.08 16.22 -4.15
CA THR A 370 29.47 15.88 -4.47
C THR A 370 30.40 16.52 -3.43
N PRO A 371 31.38 15.78 -2.88
CA PRO A 371 32.29 16.28 -1.83
C PRO A 371 33.06 17.53 -2.26
N PHE A 372 33.34 17.62 -3.55
CA PHE A 372 34.04 18.75 -4.15
C PHE A 372 33.30 19.21 -5.41
N MET A 373 32.87 20.49 -5.42
CA MET A 373 32.21 21.11 -6.56
C MET A 373 33.23 21.58 -7.59
N LEU A 374 33.57 20.73 -8.57
CA LEU A 374 34.50 21.06 -9.65
C LEU A 374 34.03 22.24 -10.51
N PHE A 375 32.71 22.36 -10.71
CA PHE A 375 32.11 23.36 -11.60
C PHE A 375 31.58 24.60 -10.86
N ARG A 376 32.29 25.10 -9.84
CA ARG A 376 31.86 26.22 -8.98
C ARG A 376 31.52 27.53 -9.72
N LYS A 377 32.13 27.76 -10.88
CA LYS A 377 31.92 28.95 -11.70
C LYS A 377 30.76 28.81 -12.68
N THR A 378 30.10 27.65 -12.69
CA THR A 378 28.99 27.37 -13.58
C THR A 378 27.68 27.60 -12.81
N PRO A 379 26.73 28.40 -13.33
CA PRO A 379 25.45 28.60 -12.68
C PRO A 379 24.67 27.29 -12.66
N ILE A 380 24.52 26.71 -11.49
CA ILE A 380 23.63 25.57 -11.21
C ILE A 380 22.54 26.11 -10.30
N LYS A 381 21.28 26.03 -10.70
CA LYS A 381 20.15 26.51 -9.91
C LYS A 381 19.99 25.76 -8.59
N ASP A 382 20.28 24.46 -8.54
CA ASP A 382 20.23 23.63 -7.35
C ASP A 382 21.45 22.70 -7.28
N PRO A 383 22.35 22.84 -6.29
CA PRO A 383 23.47 21.94 -6.09
C PRO A 383 23.06 20.54 -5.60
N ARG A 384 21.81 20.32 -5.21
CA ARG A 384 21.24 19.01 -4.84
C ARG A 384 20.61 18.34 -6.05
N THR A 385 21.44 18.00 -7.05
CA THR A 385 20.96 17.57 -8.36
C THR A 385 20.57 16.10 -8.46
N ASN A 386 21.27 15.21 -7.73
CA ASN A 386 21.08 13.77 -7.88
C ASN A 386 19.94 13.30 -6.99
N ARG A 387 18.83 12.93 -7.60
CA ARG A 387 17.63 12.44 -6.93
C ARG A 387 17.03 11.29 -7.72
N MET A 388 16.62 10.26 -7.04
CA MET A 388 15.79 9.19 -7.60
C MET A 388 14.39 9.28 -7.00
N VAL A 389 13.37 9.08 -7.81
CA VAL A 389 11.97 9.02 -7.38
C VAL A 389 11.38 7.72 -7.90
N ILE A 390 10.83 6.93 -7.00
CA ILE A 390 10.06 5.74 -7.31
C ILE A 390 8.59 6.12 -7.19
N HIS A 391 7.91 6.16 -8.32
CA HIS A 391 6.51 6.51 -8.44
C HIS A 391 5.67 5.25 -8.27
N ILE A 392 4.75 5.24 -7.28
CA ILE A 392 3.93 4.08 -6.94
C ILE A 392 2.50 4.24 -7.45
N GLN A 393 1.99 5.47 -7.42
CA GLN A 393 0.68 5.83 -8.01
C GLN A 393 0.53 7.34 -8.14
N PRO A 394 -0.27 7.86 -9.10
CA PRO A 394 -1.05 7.10 -10.09
C PRO A 394 -0.19 6.53 -11.22
N ASP A 395 0.91 7.21 -11.56
CA ASP A 395 1.84 6.81 -12.61
C ASP A 395 2.92 5.92 -11.98
N GLU A 396 3.14 4.76 -12.56
CA GLU A 396 4.09 3.78 -12.02
C GLU A 396 5.42 3.84 -12.77
N GLY A 397 6.54 3.99 -12.03
CA GLY A 397 7.85 4.09 -12.68
C GLY A 397 8.97 4.56 -11.78
N ILE A 398 10.12 4.86 -12.38
CA ILE A 398 11.30 5.37 -11.69
C ILE A 398 11.88 6.52 -12.50
N SER A 399 12.12 7.67 -11.86
CA SER A 399 12.80 8.82 -12.43
C SER A 399 14.13 9.04 -11.73
N TRP A 400 15.21 9.16 -12.49
CA TRP A 400 16.53 9.47 -11.95
C TRP A 400 17.05 10.78 -12.52
N ARG A 401 17.16 11.81 -11.68
CA ARG A 401 17.66 13.15 -12.04
C ARG A 401 19.15 13.28 -11.78
N PHE A 402 19.88 13.84 -12.75
CA PHE A 402 21.29 14.15 -12.63
C PHE A 402 21.71 15.33 -13.51
N ALA A 403 22.94 15.85 -13.28
CA ALA A 403 23.46 16.95 -14.07
C ALA A 403 24.17 16.45 -15.33
N ALA A 404 23.94 17.14 -16.46
CA ALA A 404 24.63 16.91 -17.73
C ALA A 404 25.15 18.22 -18.30
N LYS A 405 26.19 18.14 -19.16
CA LYS A 405 26.66 19.31 -19.90
C LYS A 405 25.63 19.70 -20.97
N VAL A 406 25.19 20.95 -20.95
CA VAL A 406 24.39 21.50 -22.05
C VAL A 406 25.24 21.58 -23.32
N PRO A 407 24.78 21.11 -24.48
CA PRO A 407 25.50 21.25 -25.75
C PRO A 407 25.89 22.70 -26.06
N GLY A 408 27.08 22.90 -26.62
CA GLY A 408 27.62 24.23 -26.97
C GLY A 408 29.08 24.41 -26.54
N SER A 409 29.67 25.55 -26.96
CA SER A 409 31.08 25.88 -26.74
C SER A 409 31.40 26.29 -25.29
N VAL A 410 30.39 26.65 -24.50
CA VAL A 410 30.58 27.10 -23.13
C VAL A 410 30.22 25.95 -22.17
N MET A 411 31.01 25.79 -21.09
CA MET A 411 30.70 24.87 -20.02
C MET A 411 29.47 25.35 -19.25
N LYS A 412 28.31 24.74 -19.53
CA LYS A 412 27.04 24.98 -18.84
C LYS A 412 26.46 23.65 -18.42
N LEU A 413 25.99 23.55 -17.17
CA LEU A 413 25.30 22.37 -16.65
C LEU A 413 23.80 22.56 -16.72
N GLY A 414 23.10 21.51 -17.10
CA GLY A 414 21.65 21.38 -17.06
C GLY A 414 21.25 20.14 -16.27
N LEU A 415 19.98 20.06 -15.87
CA LEU A 415 19.41 18.87 -15.24
C LEU A 415 18.73 18.02 -16.32
N VAL A 416 18.91 16.71 -16.21
CA VAL A 416 18.27 15.72 -17.09
C VAL A 416 17.67 14.62 -16.24
N ASN A 417 16.59 14.01 -16.71
CA ASN A 417 15.98 12.83 -16.12
C ASN A 417 16.21 11.62 -17.03
N MET A 418 16.37 10.46 -16.40
CA MET A 418 16.20 9.15 -17.01
C MET A 418 14.95 8.55 -16.40
N ASP A 419 13.97 8.26 -17.24
CA ASP A 419 12.65 7.81 -16.80
C ASP A 419 12.34 6.43 -17.34
N PHE A 420 11.97 5.54 -16.43
CA PHE A 420 11.33 4.27 -16.68
C PHE A 420 9.85 4.39 -16.32
N ASP A 421 8.97 3.96 -17.21
CA ASP A 421 7.52 4.00 -17.04
C ASP A 421 6.91 2.65 -17.38
N TYR A 422 6.16 2.06 -16.43
CA TYR A 422 5.59 0.72 -16.58
C TYR A 422 4.61 0.63 -17.75
N ALA A 423 3.72 1.61 -17.89
CA ALA A 423 2.71 1.59 -18.93
C ALA A 423 3.32 1.69 -20.33
N ARG A 424 4.41 2.46 -20.46
CA ARG A 424 5.15 2.60 -21.71
C ARG A 424 5.97 1.36 -22.06
N ASP A 425 6.66 0.77 -21.06
CA ASP A 425 7.69 -0.24 -21.30
C ASP A 425 7.14 -1.67 -21.24
N PHE A 426 6.05 -1.91 -20.46
CA PHE A 426 5.42 -3.22 -20.30
C PHE A 426 3.91 -3.25 -20.64
N GLY A 427 3.33 -2.11 -20.97
CA GLY A 427 1.87 -1.99 -21.19
C GLY A 427 1.11 -1.68 -19.93
N LYS A 428 -0.14 -1.23 -20.09
CA LYS A 428 -1.02 -0.92 -18.94
C LYS A 428 -1.47 -2.21 -18.26
N SER A 429 -1.27 -2.29 -16.95
CA SER A 429 -1.87 -3.32 -16.09
C SER A 429 -3.23 -2.85 -15.59
N HIS A 430 -4.22 -3.73 -15.62
CA HIS A 430 -5.55 -3.50 -15.05
C HIS A 430 -5.69 -4.13 -13.65
N SER A 431 -4.57 -4.32 -12.97
CA SER A 431 -4.55 -4.95 -11.65
C SER A 431 -5.26 -4.08 -10.59
N THR A 432 -6.10 -4.72 -9.78
CA THR A 432 -6.71 -4.11 -8.61
C THR A 432 -5.73 -4.03 -7.43
N GLY A 433 -4.58 -4.73 -7.55
CA GLY A 433 -3.59 -4.95 -6.49
C GLY A 433 -3.94 -6.13 -5.56
N TYR A 434 -5.10 -6.77 -5.76
CA TYR A 434 -5.52 -7.94 -5.00
C TYR A 434 -5.21 -9.27 -5.69
N GLU A 435 -5.07 -9.29 -7.02
CA GLU A 435 -4.78 -10.48 -7.82
C GLU A 435 -3.56 -11.21 -7.27
N ARG A 436 -2.44 -10.50 -7.16
CA ARG A 436 -1.19 -11.06 -6.67
C ARG A 436 -1.33 -11.62 -5.26
N LEU A 437 -1.98 -10.89 -4.36
CA LEU A 437 -2.14 -11.30 -2.97
C LEU A 437 -3.06 -12.52 -2.81
N LEU A 438 -4.16 -12.59 -3.59
CA LEU A 438 -5.02 -13.76 -3.61
C LEU A 438 -4.30 -14.98 -4.17
N TYR A 439 -3.57 -14.80 -5.27
CA TYR A 439 -2.78 -15.86 -5.90
C TYR A 439 -1.68 -16.37 -4.94
N ASP A 440 -0.90 -15.49 -4.34
CA ASP A 440 0.14 -15.85 -3.38
C ASP A 440 -0.43 -16.60 -2.17
N CYS A 441 -1.59 -16.20 -1.67
CA CYS A 441 -2.28 -16.94 -0.62
C CYS A 441 -2.67 -18.35 -1.08
N MET A 442 -3.18 -18.52 -2.32
CA MET A 442 -3.48 -19.85 -2.87
C MET A 442 -2.23 -20.71 -3.06
N MET A 443 -1.09 -20.08 -3.36
CA MET A 443 0.20 -20.76 -3.48
C MET A 443 0.88 -21.03 -2.13
N GLY A 444 0.49 -20.33 -1.07
CA GLY A 444 1.13 -20.39 0.25
C GLY A 444 2.38 -19.53 0.36
N ASP A 445 2.56 -18.60 -0.57
CA ASP A 445 3.63 -17.62 -0.52
C ASP A 445 3.23 -16.44 0.37
N ALA A 446 3.88 -16.29 1.51
CA ALA A 446 3.63 -15.23 2.45
C ALA A 446 4.59 -14.03 2.32
N THR A 447 5.36 -13.92 1.23
CA THR A 447 6.38 -12.87 1.02
C THR A 447 5.79 -11.47 1.08
N LEU A 448 4.58 -11.28 0.54
CA LEU A 448 3.89 -9.99 0.49
C LEU A 448 2.87 -9.78 1.63
N PHE A 449 3.01 -10.54 2.72
CA PHE A 449 2.10 -10.44 3.88
C PHE A 449 2.84 -10.11 5.15
N GLN A 450 2.20 -9.31 6.00
CA GLN A 450 2.79 -8.91 7.27
C GLN A 450 2.79 -10.07 8.28
N ARG A 451 3.90 -10.22 8.98
CA ARG A 451 4.03 -11.15 10.10
C ARG A 451 3.67 -10.47 11.41
N ALA A 452 3.27 -11.23 12.43
CA ALA A 452 2.83 -10.70 13.70
C ALA A 452 3.83 -9.74 14.36
N ASP A 453 5.12 -10.08 14.35
CA ASP A 453 6.19 -9.25 14.93
C ASP A 453 6.36 -7.91 14.17
N MET A 454 6.19 -7.90 12.85
CA MET A 454 6.22 -6.68 12.05
C MET A 454 5.07 -5.73 12.43
N VAL A 455 3.87 -6.27 12.60
CA VAL A 455 2.69 -5.50 13.04
C VAL A 455 2.94 -4.89 14.41
N GLU A 456 3.41 -5.70 15.36
CA GLU A 456 3.68 -5.26 16.74
C GLU A 456 4.80 -4.21 16.79
N ALA A 457 5.89 -4.42 16.05
CA ALA A 457 6.99 -3.45 15.95
C ALA A 457 6.53 -2.13 15.30
N GLY A 458 5.67 -2.21 14.27
CA GLY A 458 5.09 -1.01 13.66
C GLY A 458 4.23 -0.19 14.63
N TRP A 459 3.38 -0.85 15.43
CA TRP A 459 2.62 -0.18 16.49
C TRP A 459 3.53 0.39 17.58
N ALA A 460 4.52 -0.37 18.05
CA ALA A 460 5.48 0.09 19.07
C ALA A 460 6.22 1.36 18.63
N ALA A 461 6.56 1.49 17.36
CA ALA A 461 7.25 2.66 16.83
C ALA A 461 6.40 3.95 16.87
N ILE A 462 5.07 3.85 16.76
CA ILE A 462 4.18 5.02 16.78
C ILE A 462 3.47 5.23 18.13
N GLU A 463 3.52 4.28 19.05
CA GLU A 463 2.87 4.37 20.38
C GLU A 463 3.27 5.67 21.12
N PRO A 464 4.56 6.09 21.17
CA PRO A 464 4.93 7.35 21.81
C PRO A 464 4.26 8.57 21.19
N ILE A 465 4.01 8.55 19.87
CA ILE A 465 3.30 9.65 19.20
C ILE A 465 1.84 9.68 19.62
N ILE A 466 1.19 8.52 19.69
CA ILE A 466 -0.20 8.38 20.13
C ILE A 466 -0.34 8.92 21.56
N ASP A 467 0.55 8.51 22.47
CA ASP A 467 0.51 8.91 23.87
C ASP A 467 0.70 10.42 24.06
N VAL A 468 1.68 11.02 23.37
CA VAL A 468 1.93 12.46 23.44
C VAL A 468 0.74 13.25 22.84
N TRP A 469 0.21 12.81 21.72
CA TRP A 469 -0.92 13.50 21.07
C TRP A 469 -2.22 13.36 21.85
N LYS A 470 -2.40 12.26 22.58
CA LYS A 470 -3.52 12.07 23.51
C LYS A 470 -3.39 12.96 24.75
N ALA A 471 -2.18 13.08 25.30
CA ALA A 471 -1.89 13.93 26.46
C ALA A 471 -1.94 15.44 26.13
N LEU A 472 -1.60 15.81 24.89
CA LEU A 472 -1.55 17.18 24.41
C LEU A 472 -2.47 17.34 23.19
N PRO A 473 -3.79 17.53 23.38
CA PRO A 473 -4.74 17.71 22.28
C PRO A 473 -4.34 18.85 21.35
N ALA A 474 -4.65 18.71 20.06
CA ALA A 474 -4.32 19.71 19.07
C ALA A 474 -5.02 21.05 19.38
N ARG A 475 -4.26 22.14 19.33
CA ARG A 475 -4.79 23.49 19.40
C ARG A 475 -4.69 24.13 18.02
N GLY A 476 -5.77 24.75 17.54
CA GLY A 476 -5.76 25.45 16.25
C GLY A 476 -6.11 24.59 15.03
N PHE A 477 -6.77 23.44 15.21
CA PHE A 477 -7.39 22.73 14.10
C PHE A 477 -8.68 23.41 13.63
N PRO A 478 -8.96 23.42 12.30
CA PRO A 478 -8.12 22.97 11.19
C PRO A 478 -6.90 23.89 10.96
N ASN A 479 -5.76 23.36 10.53
CA ASN A 479 -4.50 24.10 10.35
C ASN A 479 -3.89 24.00 8.94
N TYR A 480 -4.59 23.39 7.97
CA TYR A 480 -4.25 23.49 6.56
C TYR A 480 -5.51 23.54 5.68
N SER A 481 -5.43 24.25 4.56
CA SER A 481 -6.53 24.33 3.60
C SER A 481 -6.58 23.11 2.70
N SER A 482 -7.77 22.62 2.39
CA SER A 482 -7.98 21.61 1.34
C SER A 482 -7.34 22.06 0.02
N GLY A 483 -6.66 21.14 -0.68
CA GLY A 483 -5.90 21.44 -1.89
C GLY A 483 -4.47 21.94 -1.66
N SER A 484 -4.01 22.06 -0.41
CA SER A 484 -2.61 22.38 -0.07
C SER A 484 -1.76 21.13 0.17
N TRP A 485 -0.46 21.30 0.44
CA TRP A 485 0.44 20.19 0.80
C TRP A 485 0.53 19.90 2.30
N GLY A 486 -0.43 20.36 3.08
CA GLY A 486 -0.48 20.16 4.52
C GLY A 486 -0.16 21.43 5.31
N PRO A 487 -0.01 21.34 6.63
CA PRO A 487 0.26 22.47 7.51
C PRO A 487 1.70 22.98 7.35
N LYS A 488 1.90 24.27 7.65
CA LYS A 488 3.22 24.91 7.59
C LYS A 488 4.26 24.22 8.46
N GLU A 489 3.85 23.67 9.59
CA GLU A 489 4.71 22.93 10.52
C GLU A 489 5.40 21.73 9.85
N ALA A 490 4.78 21.14 8.80
CA ALA A 490 5.40 20.08 8.01
C ALA A 490 6.55 20.60 7.13
N GLU A 491 6.45 21.83 6.59
CA GLU A 491 7.56 22.49 5.90
C GLU A 491 8.67 22.85 6.89
N ASP A 492 8.30 23.37 8.07
CA ASP A 492 9.24 23.75 9.13
C ASP A 492 10.01 22.52 9.67
N LEU A 493 9.39 21.32 9.68
CA LEU A 493 10.04 20.06 10.04
C LEU A 493 11.27 19.79 9.15
N MET A 494 11.14 19.96 7.84
CA MET A 494 12.24 19.78 6.89
C MET A 494 13.24 20.95 6.93
N ALA A 495 12.73 22.18 7.06
CA ALA A 495 13.53 23.39 7.04
C ALA A 495 14.52 23.47 8.21
N ARG A 496 14.19 22.93 9.39
CA ARG A 496 15.09 22.81 10.54
C ARG A 496 16.38 22.04 10.22
N ASP A 497 16.30 21.07 9.29
CA ASP A 497 17.46 20.30 8.82
C ASP A 497 18.08 20.90 7.55
N GLY A 498 17.66 22.10 7.12
CA GLY A 498 18.11 22.72 5.86
C GLY A 498 17.64 21.96 4.62
N ARG A 499 16.51 21.25 4.72
CA ARG A 499 15.90 20.42 3.68
C ARG A 499 14.50 20.94 3.32
N ALA A 500 13.93 20.41 2.26
CA ALA A 500 12.57 20.70 1.84
C ALA A 500 11.89 19.45 1.28
N TRP A 501 10.57 19.39 1.38
CA TRP A 501 9.80 18.38 0.68
C TRP A 501 10.00 18.52 -0.83
N ARG A 502 10.06 17.36 -1.50
CA ARG A 502 10.03 17.35 -2.96
C ARG A 502 8.73 18.02 -3.44
N ARG A 503 8.86 18.94 -4.39
CA ARG A 503 7.71 19.51 -5.09
C ARG A 503 7.27 18.53 -6.16
N ILE A 504 6.07 18.03 -6.01
CA ILE A 504 5.47 17.05 -6.93
C ILE A 504 5.00 17.80 -8.18
N GLY A 505 5.44 17.35 -9.37
CA GLY A 505 5.22 18.07 -10.64
C GLY A 505 6.38 18.93 -11.13
N GLU A 506 7.45 19.11 -10.34
CA GLU A 506 8.65 19.86 -10.78
C GLU A 506 9.25 19.33 -12.09
N GLU A 507 9.17 18.02 -12.32
CA GLU A 507 9.74 17.40 -13.53
C GLU A 507 9.03 17.85 -14.80
N GLU A 508 7.72 18.07 -14.73
CA GLU A 508 6.93 18.58 -15.86
C GLU A 508 7.25 20.05 -16.16
N GLU A 509 7.50 20.86 -15.12
CA GLU A 509 7.89 22.26 -15.29
C GLU A 509 9.32 22.39 -15.82
N ASP A 510 10.25 21.59 -15.32
CA ASP A 510 11.64 21.58 -15.78
C ASP A 510 11.74 21.04 -17.23
N ALA A 511 10.96 20.02 -17.60
CA ALA A 511 10.89 19.50 -18.96
C ALA A 511 10.32 20.54 -19.94
N LYS A 512 9.26 21.25 -19.56
CA LYS A 512 8.69 22.37 -20.36
C LYS A 512 9.70 23.51 -20.51
N THR A 513 10.41 23.86 -19.44
CA THR A 513 11.42 24.92 -19.45
C THR A 513 12.63 24.54 -20.31
N SER A 514 13.06 23.28 -20.30
CA SER A 514 14.15 22.80 -21.19
C SER A 514 13.72 22.67 -22.65
N ALA A 515 12.48 22.27 -22.92
CA ALA A 515 11.94 22.22 -24.28
C ALA A 515 11.84 23.63 -24.90
N THR A 516 11.34 24.60 -24.15
CA THR A 516 11.25 26.01 -24.59
C THR A 516 12.64 26.63 -24.79
N ALA A 517 13.62 26.26 -23.98
CA ALA A 517 15.03 26.68 -24.18
C ALA A 517 15.65 26.06 -25.45
N THR A 518 15.23 24.86 -25.83
CA THR A 518 15.69 24.17 -27.04
C THR A 518 15.02 24.72 -28.31
N GLU A 519 13.76 25.13 -28.25
CA GLU A 519 13.06 25.79 -29.34
C GLU A 519 13.61 27.19 -29.63
N ASN A 520 13.96 27.94 -28.59
CA ASN A 520 14.59 29.26 -28.75
C ASN A 520 16.03 29.20 -29.30
N LEU A 521 16.67 28.03 -29.32
CA LEU A 521 17.97 27.78 -29.96
C LEU A 521 17.88 27.38 -31.44
N LYS A 522 16.69 26.98 -31.92
CA LYS A 522 16.37 26.84 -33.33
C LYS A 522 15.92 28.22 -33.83
N GLY A 523 16.87 29.06 -34.19
CA GLY A 523 16.60 30.38 -34.81
C GLY A 523 15.67 30.29 -36.01
N PRO A 524 15.09 31.43 -36.46
CA PRO A 524 14.12 31.46 -37.55
C PRO A 524 14.73 30.83 -38.80
N GLY A 525 14.05 29.80 -39.30
CA GLY A 525 14.49 29.05 -40.47
C GLY A 525 14.84 29.97 -41.65
N THR A 526 16.03 29.81 -42.17
CA THR A 526 16.48 30.36 -43.43
C THR A 526 15.45 30.01 -44.50
N MET A 527 14.69 31.01 -44.95
CA MET A 527 13.97 30.94 -46.24
C MET A 527 15.00 30.73 -47.34
N THR A 528 15.03 29.56 -47.89
CA THR A 528 15.72 29.30 -49.17
C THR A 528 14.90 29.93 -50.31
N LYS A 529 15.60 30.75 -51.05
CA LYS A 529 15.15 31.19 -52.40
C LYS A 529 15.22 30.02 -53.37
#